data_cb5609f4f19488b331f845b936d0c059
#
_entry.id   cb5609f4f19488b331f845b936d0c059
#
_cell.length_a   1.000
_cell.length_b   1.000
_cell.length_c   1.000
_cell.angle_alpha   90.00
_cell.angle_beta   90.00
_cell.angle_gamma   90.00
#
_symmetry.space_group_name_H-M   'P 1'
#
loop_
_entity.id
_entity.type
_entity.pdbx_description
1 polymer ?
#
loop_
_entity_poly.entity_id
_entity_poly.type
_entity_poly.pdbx_seq_one_letter_code
_entity_poly.pdbx_strand_id
1 'polypeptide(L)'
;GAARFNVSYDISEKESYVEADVVRCKNGPSVNFTDAYMRRRDPDCMYIGDELPTDKPKFEDRWGYKFSQLRQETMDWISHQELVVMPFMMGSKLHGYESLVVAPANAAFFAFALANIQKFISIEDVEEGYTPRAIIYVAPPFRHTHFGGKQVVVHYRSEQLHEIFSYNLYPGPSAKKGVFSALIDIGEKEGWVTNHASAALLQTPYDSE
;
A
#
# COMPACT_ATOMS: atom_id res chain seq x y z
N GLY A 1 -16.03 -10.67 20.45
CA GLY A 1 -15.41 -11.13 19.21
C GLY A 1 -14.22 -12.05 19.51
N ALA A 2 -13.89 -12.98 18.62
CA ALA A 2 -12.79 -13.92 18.83
C ALA A 2 -11.49 -13.18 19.08
N ALA A 3 -10.73 -13.62 20.10
CA ALA A 3 -9.42 -13.07 20.38
C ALA A 3 -8.38 -13.45 19.30
N ARG A 4 -8.69 -14.43 18.47
CA ARG A 4 -7.85 -14.99 17.41
C ARG A 4 -8.69 -15.36 16.21
N PHE A 5 -8.20 -15.10 14.99
CA PHE A 5 -8.83 -15.50 13.73
C PHE A 5 -7.79 -15.68 12.62
N ASN A 6 -8.13 -16.48 11.61
CA ASN A 6 -7.32 -16.63 10.41
C ASN A 6 -7.80 -15.66 9.34
N VAL A 7 -6.83 -15.09 8.62
CA VAL A 7 -7.08 -14.36 7.37
C VAL A 7 -6.89 -15.34 6.22
N SER A 8 -7.96 -15.65 5.53
CA SER A 8 -7.95 -16.61 4.42
C SER A 8 -8.75 -16.07 3.23
N TYR A 9 -8.35 -16.49 2.05
CA TYR A 9 -9.01 -16.12 0.79
C TYR A 9 -9.18 -17.36 -0.10
N ASP A 10 -10.27 -17.40 -0.82
CA ASP A 10 -10.48 -18.39 -1.87
C ASP A 10 -9.67 -18.01 -3.10
N ILE A 11 -8.88 -18.94 -3.60
CA ILE A 11 -8.08 -18.80 -4.83
C ILE A 11 -8.71 -19.55 -6.00
N SER A 12 -9.65 -20.45 -5.71
CA SER A 12 -10.52 -21.13 -6.65
C SER A 12 -11.77 -21.62 -5.94
N GLU A 13 -12.73 -22.19 -6.67
CA GLU A 13 -13.95 -22.80 -6.09
C GLU A 13 -13.66 -23.93 -5.09
N LYS A 14 -12.49 -24.52 -5.13
CA LYS A 14 -12.11 -25.71 -4.33
C LYS A 14 -10.91 -25.48 -3.41
N GLU A 15 -10.29 -24.34 -3.50
CA GLU A 15 -9.04 -24.09 -2.80
C GLU A 15 -9.05 -22.71 -2.15
N SER A 16 -8.74 -22.68 -0.86
CA SER A 16 -8.51 -21.46 -0.10
C SER A 16 -7.09 -21.45 0.47
N TYR A 17 -6.55 -20.26 0.66
CA TYR A 17 -5.23 -20.07 1.25
C TYR A 17 -5.33 -19.26 2.54
N VAL A 18 -4.68 -19.74 3.60
CA VAL A 18 -4.56 -19.02 4.87
C VAL A 18 -3.32 -18.14 4.80
N GLU A 19 -3.50 -16.84 4.74
CA GLU A 19 -2.42 -15.85 4.64
C GLU A 19 -1.78 -15.55 5.98
N ALA A 20 -2.59 -15.46 7.03
CA ALA A 20 -2.11 -15.09 8.35
C ALA A 20 -3.03 -15.58 9.48
N ASP A 21 -2.43 -15.72 10.65
CA ASP A 21 -3.10 -15.90 11.93
C ASP A 21 -3.00 -14.60 12.73
N VAL A 22 -4.12 -14.05 13.14
CA VAL A 22 -4.21 -12.76 13.82
C VAL A 22 -4.72 -12.94 15.23
N VAL A 23 -3.99 -12.39 16.19
CA VAL A 23 -4.36 -12.37 17.61
C VAL A 23 -4.58 -10.93 18.05
N ARG A 24 -5.70 -10.64 18.67
CA ARG A 24 -5.99 -9.33 19.27
C ARG A 24 -5.27 -9.20 20.62
N CYS A 25 -4.37 -8.23 20.69
CA CYS A 25 -3.67 -7.87 21.91
C CYS A 25 -4.17 -6.50 22.40
N LYS A 26 -3.84 -6.15 23.66
CA LYS A 26 -4.26 -4.86 24.26
C LYS A 26 -3.72 -3.64 23.49
N ASN A 27 -2.57 -3.77 22.89
CA ASN A 27 -1.84 -2.70 22.17
C ASN A 27 -1.88 -2.84 20.65
N GLY A 28 -2.82 -3.63 20.12
CA GLY A 28 -2.99 -3.83 18.67
C GLY A 28 -2.92 -5.31 18.28
N PRO A 29 -3.09 -5.63 17.00
CA PRO A 29 -3.05 -6.99 16.51
C PRO A 29 -1.61 -7.52 16.44
N SER A 30 -1.44 -8.79 16.81
CA SER A 30 -0.25 -9.57 16.47
C SER A 30 -0.57 -10.43 15.24
N VAL A 31 0.20 -10.29 14.19
CA VAL A 31 -0.02 -10.96 12.91
C VAL A 31 1.12 -11.94 12.65
N ASN A 32 0.77 -13.21 12.52
CA ASN A 32 1.70 -14.27 12.15
C ASN A 32 1.40 -14.73 10.73
N PHE A 33 2.24 -14.35 9.78
CA PHE A 33 2.12 -14.77 8.40
C PHE A 33 2.49 -16.25 8.26
N THR A 34 1.67 -17.01 7.52
CA THR A 34 1.86 -18.45 7.33
C THR A 34 2.94 -18.76 6.31
N ASP A 35 3.18 -17.86 5.37
CA ASP A 35 4.21 -17.99 4.34
C ASP A 35 5.48 -17.21 4.71
N ALA A 36 6.64 -17.84 4.54
CA ALA A 36 7.93 -17.22 4.81
C ALA A 36 8.19 -15.97 3.94
N TYR A 37 7.64 -15.91 2.73
CA TYR A 37 7.74 -14.75 1.84
C TYR A 37 6.96 -13.54 2.36
N MET A 38 5.93 -13.73 3.15
CA MET A 38 5.16 -12.64 3.73
C MET A 38 5.94 -11.85 4.79
N ARG A 39 6.97 -12.44 5.37
CA ARG A 39 7.81 -11.81 6.41
C ARG A 39 8.97 -10.99 5.85
N ARG A 40 9.21 -11.08 4.57
CA ARG A 40 10.40 -10.53 3.94
C ARG A 40 10.07 -9.96 2.58
N ARG A 41 10.62 -8.78 2.29
CA ARG A 41 10.51 -8.20 0.98
C ARG A 41 11.25 -9.09 -0.04
N ASP A 42 10.55 -9.48 -1.09
CA ASP A 42 11.16 -10.04 -2.29
C ASP A 42 11.95 -8.91 -2.99
N PRO A 43 13.22 -9.09 -3.37
CA PRO A 43 14.04 -8.05 -4.00
C PRO A 43 13.37 -7.41 -5.22
N ASP A 44 12.73 -8.21 -6.06
CA ASP A 44 12.16 -7.81 -7.35
C ASP A 44 10.62 -7.86 -7.30
N CYS A 45 10.02 -7.18 -6.33
CA CYS A 45 8.57 -7.23 -6.13
C CYS A 45 7.81 -6.01 -6.67
N MET A 46 8.49 -4.93 -7.08
CA MET A 46 7.86 -3.67 -7.47
C MET A 46 7.97 -3.44 -8.98
N TYR A 47 6.84 -3.11 -9.60
CA TYR A 47 6.72 -2.86 -11.03
C TYR A 47 5.90 -1.60 -11.31
N ILE A 48 6.17 -0.98 -12.47
CA ILE A 48 5.34 0.09 -13.01
C ILE A 48 4.33 -0.53 -13.98
N GLY A 49 3.06 -0.22 -13.80
CA GLY A 49 1.96 -0.76 -14.61
C GLY A 49 1.41 0.19 -15.67
N ASP A 50 1.79 1.45 -15.62
CA ASP A 50 1.38 2.49 -16.56
C ASP A 50 2.38 2.68 -17.70
N GLU A 51 2.00 3.54 -18.68
CA GLU A 51 2.80 3.82 -19.87
C GLU A 51 3.72 5.05 -19.71
N LEU A 52 3.71 5.70 -18.52
CA LEU A 52 4.57 6.86 -18.30
C LEU A 52 6.05 6.48 -18.31
N PRO A 53 6.95 7.39 -18.71
CA PRO A 53 8.38 7.13 -18.70
C PRO A 53 8.87 6.70 -17.31
N THR A 54 9.79 5.73 -17.30
CA THR A 54 10.36 5.21 -16.05
C THR A 54 11.67 4.45 -16.32
N ASP A 55 12.56 4.47 -15.33
CA ASP A 55 13.76 3.62 -15.25
C ASP A 55 13.50 2.33 -14.44
N LYS A 56 12.29 2.16 -13.92
CA LYS A 56 11.89 1.01 -13.10
C LYS A 56 11.35 -0.13 -13.95
N PRO A 57 11.41 -1.38 -13.47
CA PRO A 57 10.86 -2.53 -14.17
C PRO A 57 9.38 -2.33 -14.49
N LYS A 58 9.00 -2.57 -15.74
CA LYS A 58 7.60 -2.56 -16.15
C LYS A 58 6.93 -3.92 -15.89
N PHE A 59 5.65 -3.85 -15.51
CA PHE A 59 4.84 -5.04 -15.26
C PHE A 59 4.69 -5.91 -16.52
N GLU A 60 4.41 -5.29 -17.66
CA GLU A 60 4.24 -5.98 -18.94
C GLU A 60 5.50 -6.75 -19.36
N ASP A 61 6.69 -6.15 -19.18
CA ASP A 61 7.96 -6.81 -19.53
C ASP A 61 8.22 -8.08 -18.68
N ARG A 62 7.75 -8.06 -17.44
CA ARG A 62 7.94 -9.19 -16.52
C ARG A 62 6.90 -10.29 -16.66
N TRP A 63 5.63 -9.91 -16.88
CA TRP A 63 4.50 -10.81 -16.80
C TRP A 63 3.83 -11.10 -18.15
N GLY A 64 4.20 -10.37 -19.22
CA GLY A 64 3.78 -10.64 -20.60
C GLY A 64 2.38 -10.15 -20.97
N TYR A 65 1.76 -9.34 -20.12
CA TYR A 65 0.45 -8.71 -20.41
C TYR A 65 0.34 -7.34 -19.71
N LYS A 66 -0.57 -6.50 -20.21
CA LYS A 66 -0.76 -5.16 -19.67
C LYS A 66 -1.38 -5.16 -18.28
N PHE A 67 -0.85 -4.34 -17.40
CA PHE A 67 -1.39 -4.23 -16.04
C PHE A 67 -2.84 -3.72 -16.01
N SER A 68 -3.26 -2.94 -17.01
CA SER A 68 -4.65 -2.48 -17.11
C SER A 68 -5.68 -3.62 -17.09
N GLN A 69 -5.33 -4.79 -17.60
CA GLN A 69 -6.19 -5.99 -17.53
C GLN A 69 -6.30 -6.50 -16.09
N LEU A 70 -5.16 -6.69 -15.41
CA LEU A 70 -5.14 -7.14 -14.03
C LEU A 70 -5.75 -6.09 -13.09
N ARG A 71 -5.56 -4.80 -13.39
CA ARG A 71 -6.20 -3.71 -12.64
C ARG A 71 -7.72 -3.86 -12.66
N GLN A 72 -8.31 -4.12 -13.83
CA GLN A 72 -9.75 -4.33 -13.95
C GLN A 72 -10.22 -5.53 -13.13
N GLU A 73 -9.55 -6.68 -13.24
CA GLU A 73 -9.86 -7.89 -12.44
C GLU A 73 -9.75 -7.60 -10.94
N THR A 74 -8.71 -6.85 -10.54
CA THR A 74 -8.50 -6.45 -9.15
C THR A 74 -9.61 -5.56 -8.63
N MET A 75 -10.03 -4.57 -9.41
CA MET A 75 -11.13 -3.67 -9.03
C MET A 75 -12.46 -4.41 -8.96
N ASP A 76 -12.71 -5.34 -9.88
CA ASP A 76 -13.89 -6.19 -9.87
C ASP A 76 -13.91 -7.06 -8.60
N TRP A 77 -12.78 -7.67 -8.23
CA TRP A 77 -12.68 -8.46 -7.00
C TRP A 77 -12.91 -7.60 -5.75
N ILE A 78 -12.26 -6.44 -5.67
CA ILE A 78 -12.39 -5.49 -4.54
C ILE A 78 -13.85 -5.08 -4.36
N SER A 79 -14.58 -4.84 -5.45
CA SER A 79 -15.98 -4.39 -5.40
C SER A 79 -16.94 -5.39 -4.74
N HIS A 80 -16.51 -6.66 -4.65
CA HIS A 80 -17.28 -7.74 -4.03
C HIS A 80 -16.83 -8.07 -2.59
N GLN A 81 -15.89 -7.30 -2.04
CA GLN A 81 -15.39 -7.51 -0.68
C GLN A 81 -16.04 -6.56 0.32
N GLU A 82 -16.15 -7.00 1.58
CA GLU A 82 -16.32 -6.07 2.69
C GLU A 82 -14.99 -5.33 2.90
N LEU A 83 -15.01 -4.01 2.89
CA LEU A 83 -13.81 -3.18 2.84
C LEU A 83 -13.64 -2.31 4.08
N VAL A 84 -12.38 -2.08 4.43
CA VAL A 84 -11.94 -0.97 5.27
C VAL A 84 -11.26 0.04 4.37
N VAL A 85 -11.76 1.29 4.43
CA VAL A 85 -11.16 2.43 3.75
C VAL A 85 -10.64 3.39 4.81
N MET A 86 -9.35 3.69 4.78
CA MET A 86 -8.71 4.52 5.78
C MET A 86 -7.98 5.69 5.13
N PRO A 87 -8.35 6.94 5.49
CA PRO A 87 -7.63 8.12 5.07
C PRO A 87 -6.32 8.26 5.85
N PHE A 88 -5.28 8.71 5.17
CA PHE A 88 -4.01 9.04 5.79
C PHE A 88 -3.29 10.17 5.04
N MET A 89 -2.34 10.82 5.69
CA MET A 89 -1.50 11.85 5.10
C MET A 89 -0.13 11.28 4.75
N MET A 90 0.26 11.35 3.49
CA MET A 90 1.66 11.13 3.09
C MET A 90 2.46 12.40 3.37
N GLY A 91 3.46 12.30 4.23
CA GLY A 91 4.29 13.46 4.60
C GLY A 91 3.72 14.26 5.77
N SER A 92 4.04 15.57 5.84
CA SER A 92 3.61 16.44 6.92
C SER A 92 2.18 16.96 6.73
N LYS A 93 1.56 17.43 7.81
CA LYS A 93 0.24 18.08 7.71
C LYS A 93 0.25 19.33 6.81
N LEU A 94 1.38 20.03 6.74
CA LEU A 94 1.49 21.29 6.01
C LEU A 94 1.84 21.09 4.51
N HIS A 95 2.58 20.03 4.20
CA HIS A 95 3.15 19.78 2.87
C HIS A 95 2.94 18.33 2.44
N GLY A 96 1.95 17.65 3.03
CA GLY A 96 1.64 16.28 2.69
C GLY A 96 0.51 16.18 1.67
N TYR A 97 0.25 14.94 1.27
CA TYR A 97 -0.78 14.62 0.29
C TYR A 97 -1.82 13.69 0.92
N GLU A 98 -3.07 14.05 0.75
CA GLU A 98 -4.22 13.22 1.10
C GLU A 98 -4.14 11.87 0.39
N SER A 99 -4.42 10.80 1.10
CA SER A 99 -4.24 9.44 0.58
C SER A 99 -5.22 8.47 1.23
N LEU A 100 -5.45 7.35 0.57
CA LEU A 100 -6.33 6.29 1.06
C LEU A 100 -5.62 4.94 1.05
N VAL A 101 -5.99 4.10 2.00
CA VAL A 101 -5.77 2.65 1.90
C VAL A 101 -7.12 1.95 1.87
N VAL A 102 -7.27 1.03 0.91
CA VAL A 102 -8.45 0.21 0.69
C VAL A 102 -8.04 -1.25 0.88
N ALA A 103 -8.57 -1.90 1.88
CA ALA A 103 -8.23 -3.28 2.22
C ALA A 103 -9.48 -4.10 2.54
N PRO A 104 -9.48 -5.42 2.32
CA PRO A 104 -10.51 -6.30 2.84
C PRO A 104 -10.61 -6.18 4.36
N ALA A 105 -11.82 -6.24 4.91
CA ALA A 105 -12.06 -6.02 6.34
C ALA A 105 -11.27 -6.98 7.24
N ASN A 106 -11.05 -8.22 6.81
CA ASN A 106 -10.23 -9.19 7.53
C ASN A 106 -8.72 -8.87 7.49
N ALA A 107 -8.29 -7.97 6.61
CA ALA A 107 -6.92 -7.46 6.49
C ALA A 107 -6.75 -6.04 7.04
N ALA A 108 -7.63 -5.57 7.91
CA ALA A 108 -7.55 -4.24 8.53
C ALA A 108 -6.22 -3.96 9.25
N PHE A 109 -5.52 -5.00 9.72
CA PHE A 109 -4.19 -4.85 10.30
C PHE A 109 -3.16 -4.25 9.32
N PHE A 110 -3.35 -4.41 8.01
CA PHE A 110 -2.51 -3.77 7.00
C PHE A 110 -2.60 -2.24 7.11
N ALA A 111 -3.82 -1.74 7.24
CA ALA A 111 -4.06 -0.32 7.44
C ALA A 111 -3.49 0.18 8.79
N PHE A 112 -3.59 -0.61 9.87
CA PHE A 112 -2.94 -0.29 11.14
C PHE A 112 -1.42 -0.24 11.05
N ALA A 113 -0.80 -1.14 10.29
CA ALA A 113 0.64 -1.11 10.07
C ALA A 113 1.07 0.14 9.30
N LEU A 114 0.27 0.58 8.33
CA LEU A 114 0.47 1.86 7.67
C LEU A 114 0.36 3.03 8.64
N ALA A 115 -0.59 2.98 9.56
CA ALA A 115 -0.80 4.01 10.57
C ALA A 115 0.41 4.28 11.45
N ASN A 116 1.08 3.22 11.86
CA ASN A 116 2.28 3.35 12.69
C ASN A 116 3.45 4.01 11.94
N ILE A 117 3.37 4.12 10.64
CA ILE A 117 4.43 4.66 9.78
C ILE A 117 4.05 6.04 9.24
N GLN A 118 2.78 6.23 8.92
CA GLN A 118 2.22 7.46 8.37
C GLN A 118 1.29 8.13 9.38
N LYS A 119 0.77 9.27 9.05
CA LYS A 119 -0.19 9.97 9.90
C LYS A 119 -1.61 9.63 9.47
N PHE A 120 -2.37 9.00 10.38
CA PHE A 120 -3.80 8.84 10.20
C PHE A 120 -4.54 10.17 10.24
N ILE A 121 -5.60 10.21 9.46
CA ILE A 121 -6.64 11.21 9.56
C ILE A 121 -7.87 10.50 10.11
N SER A 122 -8.46 11.01 11.21
CA SER A 122 -9.77 10.51 11.66
C SER A 122 -10.81 10.79 10.58
N ILE A 123 -11.79 9.91 10.45
CA ILE A 123 -12.87 10.13 9.47
C ILE A 123 -13.64 11.45 9.77
N GLU A 124 -13.63 11.87 11.02
CA GLU A 124 -14.25 13.11 11.47
C GLU A 124 -13.44 14.35 11.06
N ASP A 125 -12.13 14.15 10.82
CA ASP A 125 -11.22 15.21 10.38
C ASP A 125 -11.05 15.24 8.85
N VAL A 126 -11.75 14.37 8.11
CA VAL A 126 -11.77 14.39 6.65
C VAL A 126 -12.60 15.60 6.20
N GLU A 127 -11.93 16.57 5.61
CA GLU A 127 -12.57 17.80 5.14
C GLU A 127 -13.41 17.55 3.88
N GLU A 128 -14.42 18.36 3.67
CA GLU A 128 -15.17 18.37 2.42
C GLU A 128 -14.22 18.69 1.26
N GLY A 129 -14.24 17.85 0.22
CA GLY A 129 -13.32 17.98 -0.91
C GLY A 129 -12.04 17.18 -0.78
N TYR A 130 -11.96 16.25 0.21
CA TYR A 130 -10.84 15.31 0.31
C TYR A 130 -10.56 14.62 -1.03
N THR A 131 -9.38 14.88 -1.58
CA THR A 131 -8.98 14.38 -2.90
C THR A 131 -7.67 13.61 -2.80
N PRO A 132 -7.72 12.27 -2.76
CA PRO A 132 -6.51 11.48 -2.59
C PRO A 132 -5.58 11.63 -3.80
N ARG A 133 -4.30 11.87 -3.50
CA ARG A 133 -3.20 11.89 -4.47
C ARG A 133 -2.55 10.50 -4.60
N ALA A 134 -2.75 9.63 -3.61
CA ALA A 134 -2.40 8.22 -3.70
C ALA A 134 -3.46 7.32 -3.07
N ILE A 135 -3.63 6.13 -3.64
CA ILE A 135 -4.50 5.09 -3.09
C ILE A 135 -3.75 3.77 -3.09
N ILE A 136 -3.75 3.07 -1.95
CA ILE A 136 -3.23 1.72 -1.82
C ILE A 136 -4.41 0.74 -1.83
N TYR A 137 -4.43 -0.17 -2.80
CA TYR A 137 -5.38 -1.27 -2.89
C TYR A 137 -4.72 -2.58 -2.47
N VAL A 138 -5.39 -3.34 -1.61
CA VAL A 138 -4.88 -4.62 -1.10
C VAL A 138 -5.73 -5.76 -1.61
N ALA A 139 -5.14 -6.64 -2.42
CA ALA A 139 -5.81 -7.76 -3.08
C ALA A 139 -4.98 -9.07 -2.97
N PRO A 140 -4.92 -9.69 -1.79
CA PRO A 140 -4.01 -10.79 -1.49
C PRO A 140 -4.16 -12.05 -2.36
N PRO A 141 -5.37 -12.49 -2.76
CA PRO A 141 -5.53 -13.74 -3.51
C PRO A 141 -4.79 -13.78 -4.83
N PHE A 142 -4.64 -12.61 -5.48
CA PHE A 142 -3.94 -12.49 -6.76
C PHE A 142 -2.47 -12.91 -6.70
N ARG A 143 -1.85 -12.86 -5.53
CA ARG A 143 -0.52 -13.38 -5.28
C ARG A 143 -0.40 -14.85 -5.71
N HIS A 144 -1.42 -15.65 -5.43
CA HIS A 144 -1.46 -17.09 -5.72
C HIS A 144 -1.91 -17.38 -7.15
N THR A 145 -2.94 -16.69 -7.62
CA THR A 145 -3.56 -16.96 -8.93
C THR A 145 -2.76 -16.41 -10.10
N HIS A 146 -2.00 -15.31 -9.92
CA HIS A 146 -1.30 -14.61 -11.00
C HIS A 146 0.23 -14.64 -10.85
N PHE A 147 0.75 -14.77 -9.63
CA PHE A 147 2.19 -14.55 -9.38
C PHE A 147 2.91 -15.75 -8.77
N GLY A 148 2.28 -16.93 -8.71
CA GLY A 148 2.88 -18.15 -8.18
C GLY A 148 3.35 -18.02 -6.73
N GLY A 149 2.62 -17.28 -5.91
CA GLY A 149 2.93 -17.04 -4.50
C GLY A 149 3.91 -15.89 -4.23
N LYS A 150 4.43 -15.22 -5.26
CA LYS A 150 5.37 -14.10 -5.09
C LYS A 150 4.67 -12.84 -4.62
N GLN A 151 5.40 -12.05 -3.81
CA GLN A 151 4.97 -10.69 -3.48
C GLN A 151 5.09 -9.80 -4.72
N VAL A 152 4.02 -9.14 -5.09
CA VAL A 152 4.02 -8.18 -6.19
C VAL A 152 3.32 -6.91 -5.75
N VAL A 153 3.92 -5.79 -6.06
CA VAL A 153 3.38 -4.45 -5.87
C VAL A 153 3.48 -3.71 -7.19
N VAL A 154 2.38 -3.17 -7.68
CA VAL A 154 2.35 -2.44 -8.93
C VAL A 154 1.96 -0.99 -8.68
N HIS A 155 2.76 -0.07 -9.19
CA HIS A 155 2.46 1.35 -9.22
C HIS A 155 1.81 1.69 -10.57
N TYR A 156 0.65 2.32 -10.52
CA TYR A 156 -0.08 2.77 -11.69
C TYR A 156 -0.33 4.28 -11.56
N ARG A 157 0.43 5.05 -12.31
CA ARG A 157 0.54 6.49 -12.17
C ARG A 157 -0.29 7.20 -13.25
N SER A 158 -0.88 8.31 -12.86
CA SER A 158 -1.45 9.31 -13.75
C SER A 158 -0.96 10.71 -13.34
N GLU A 159 -1.41 11.74 -14.00
CA GLU A 159 -1.06 13.12 -13.60
C GLU A 159 -1.59 13.48 -12.21
N GLN A 160 -2.77 12.96 -11.85
CA GLN A 160 -3.49 13.37 -10.64
C GLN A 160 -3.44 12.34 -9.52
N LEU A 161 -3.27 11.06 -9.84
CA LEU A 161 -3.40 9.96 -8.90
C LEU A 161 -2.26 8.95 -9.07
N HIS A 162 -1.70 8.54 -7.94
CA HIS A 162 -0.73 7.45 -7.87
C HIS A 162 -1.38 6.25 -7.17
N GLU A 163 -1.78 5.24 -7.93
CA GLU A 163 -2.34 4.02 -7.39
C GLU A 163 -1.24 3.00 -7.08
N ILE A 164 -1.39 2.28 -5.97
CA ILE A 164 -0.47 1.24 -5.53
C ILE A 164 -1.29 -0.03 -5.31
N PHE A 165 -1.06 -1.06 -6.11
CA PHE A 165 -1.73 -2.35 -6.00
C PHE A 165 -0.83 -3.32 -5.25
N SER A 166 -1.25 -3.72 -4.06
CA SER A 166 -0.53 -4.68 -3.22
C SER A 166 -1.17 -6.06 -3.33
N TYR A 167 -0.44 -7.01 -3.86
CA TYR A 167 -0.85 -8.40 -3.98
C TYR A 167 -0.27 -9.27 -2.88
N ASN A 168 -0.16 -8.72 -1.69
CA ASN A 168 0.27 -9.41 -0.48
C ASN A 168 -0.24 -8.68 0.77
N LEU A 169 -0.15 -9.33 1.94
CA LEU A 169 -0.55 -8.75 3.22
C LEU A 169 0.62 -8.18 4.04
N TYR A 170 1.86 -8.36 3.60
CA TYR A 170 2.99 -7.75 4.27
C TYR A 170 3.12 -6.28 3.86
N PRO A 171 2.92 -5.35 4.80
CA PRO A 171 2.75 -3.93 4.44
C PRO A 171 4.04 -3.22 4.03
N GLY A 172 5.22 -3.82 4.25
CA GLY A 172 6.51 -3.17 4.00
C GLY A 172 6.69 -2.64 2.58
N PRO A 173 6.55 -3.45 1.51
CA PRO A 173 6.73 -2.98 0.14
C PRO A 173 5.70 -1.96 -0.32
N SER A 174 4.44 -2.14 0.05
CA SER A 174 3.33 -1.30 -0.41
C SER A 174 3.07 -0.11 0.51
N ALA A 175 3.03 -0.31 1.83
CA ALA A 175 2.75 0.76 2.75
C ALA A 175 3.96 1.68 2.96
N LYS A 176 5.12 1.12 3.33
CA LYS A 176 6.31 1.94 3.60
C LYS A 176 7.00 2.40 2.32
N LYS A 177 7.41 1.46 1.48
CA LYS A 177 8.17 1.77 0.26
C LYS A 177 7.30 2.32 -0.85
N GLY A 178 6.05 1.85 -0.95
CA GLY A 178 5.09 2.35 -1.92
C GLY A 178 4.75 3.82 -1.68
N VAL A 179 4.46 4.19 -0.45
CA VAL A 179 4.23 5.60 -0.06
C VAL A 179 5.45 6.47 -0.37
N PHE A 180 6.64 5.99 -0.05
CA PHE A 180 7.87 6.70 -0.37
C PHE A 180 8.02 6.94 -1.88
N SER A 181 7.76 5.91 -2.71
CA SER A 181 7.81 6.04 -4.18
C SER A 181 6.74 7.00 -4.71
N ALA A 182 5.54 6.99 -4.13
CA ALA A 182 4.48 7.92 -4.49
C ALA A 182 4.83 9.37 -4.15
N LEU A 183 5.43 9.60 -2.98
CA LEU A 183 5.92 10.94 -2.60
C LEU A 183 6.95 11.50 -3.57
N ILE A 184 7.89 10.66 -4.01
CA ILE A 184 8.88 11.05 -5.03
C ILE A 184 8.18 11.42 -6.33
N ASP A 185 7.33 10.54 -6.86
CA ASP A 185 6.65 10.75 -8.14
C ASP A 185 5.79 12.02 -8.14
N ILE A 186 4.99 12.21 -7.10
CA ILE A 186 4.12 13.39 -6.96
C ILE A 186 4.97 14.66 -6.77
N GLY A 187 5.96 14.61 -5.89
CA GLY A 187 6.82 15.75 -5.60
C GLY A 187 7.61 16.22 -6.83
N GLU A 188 8.15 15.31 -7.60
CA GLU A 188 8.87 15.64 -8.85
C GLU A 188 7.95 16.27 -9.89
N LYS A 189 6.71 15.79 -10.05
CA LYS A 189 5.70 16.41 -10.92
C LYS A 189 5.33 17.83 -10.49
N GLU A 190 5.40 18.12 -9.21
CA GLU A 190 5.14 19.45 -8.63
C GLU A 190 6.38 20.35 -8.56
N GLY A 191 7.53 19.87 -9.04
CA GLY A 191 8.77 20.62 -9.09
C GLY A 191 9.57 20.63 -7.76
N TRP A 192 9.25 19.73 -6.83
CA TRP A 192 10.04 19.53 -5.62
C TRP A 192 11.34 18.79 -5.90
N VAL A 193 12.39 19.14 -5.15
CA VAL A 193 13.61 18.35 -5.10
C VAL A 193 13.40 17.20 -4.11
N THR A 194 13.30 15.98 -4.63
CA THR A 194 13.11 14.80 -3.80
C THR A 194 14.45 14.23 -3.33
N ASN A 195 14.53 13.85 -2.05
CA ASN A 195 15.73 13.29 -1.47
C ASN A 195 15.40 12.16 -0.49
N HIS A 196 16.14 11.04 -0.62
CA HIS A 196 16.05 9.93 0.32
C HIS A 196 17.03 10.16 1.47
N ALA A 197 16.65 11.00 2.40
CA ALA A 197 17.49 11.43 3.53
C ALA A 197 16.66 11.61 4.80
N SER A 198 17.35 11.91 5.89
CA SER A 198 16.78 12.52 7.09
C SER A 198 17.22 13.96 7.17
N ALA A 199 16.38 14.81 7.71
CA ALA A 199 16.69 16.21 7.96
C ALA A 199 16.39 16.55 9.41
N ALA A 200 17.24 17.39 10.02
CA ALA A 200 17.03 17.95 11.34
C ALA A 200 17.32 19.45 11.31
N LEU A 201 16.40 20.22 11.88
CA LEU A 201 16.61 21.64 12.14
C LEU A 201 17.08 21.78 13.59
N LEU A 202 18.30 22.27 13.76
CA LEU A 202 18.85 22.57 15.06
C LEU A 202 18.79 24.10 15.29
N GLN A 203 18.04 24.51 16.30
CA GLN A 203 18.14 25.89 16.81
C GLN A 203 19.31 25.97 17.79
N THR A 204 20.26 26.79 17.50
CA THR A 204 21.37 27.05 18.41
C THR A 204 21.20 28.44 19.04
N PRO A 205 21.81 28.71 20.24
CA PRO A 205 21.73 30.02 20.85
C PRO A 205 22.48 31.12 20.06
N TYR A 206 23.12 30.73 18.96
CA TYR A 206 23.87 31.65 18.06
C TYR A 206 23.11 31.90 16.74
N ASP A 207 21.98 31.26 16.51
CA ASP A 207 21.11 31.54 15.35
C ASP A 207 20.36 32.85 15.65
N SER A 208 21.02 33.93 15.39
CA SER A 208 20.40 35.25 15.37
C SER A 208 20.13 35.62 13.93
N GLU A 209 18.82 35.73 13.60
CA GLU A 209 18.23 36.31 12.39
C GLU A 209 18.19 35.42 11.16
#